data_d3478db215d46ba77f0dd6e99527173b
#
_entry.id   d3478db215d46ba77f0dd6e99527173b
#
_cell.length_a   1.000
_cell.length_b   1.000
_cell.length_c   1.000
_cell.angle_alpha   90.00
_cell.angle_beta   90.00
_cell.angle_gamma   90.00
#
_symmetry.space_group_name_H-M   'P 1'
#
loop_
_entity.id
_entity.type
_entity.pdbx_description
1 polymer ?
#
loop_
_entity_poly.entity_id
_entity_poly.type
_entity_poly.pdbx_seq_one_letter_code
_entity_poly.pdbx_strand_id
1 'polypeptide(L)'
;MNADRFLRDLLTEIEPNATAVSIEERQNAYHVSVAGTTGVVAECELPRDEVAAAQHTDEPRRRVATVLKRCADDVVAPVGDGRA
;
A
#
# COMPACT_ATOMS: atom_id res chain seq x y z
N MET A 1 -17.68 -1.55 6.64
CA MET A 1 -16.65 -0.97 5.80
C MET A 1 -15.60 -2.00 5.48
N ASN A 2 -15.12 -2.02 4.27
CA ASN A 2 -14.22 -3.06 3.83
C ASN A 2 -12.79 -2.54 3.78
N ALA A 3 -11.94 -3.03 4.66
CA ALA A 3 -10.55 -2.56 4.72
C ALA A 3 -9.78 -2.96 3.46
N ASP A 4 -10.10 -4.09 2.87
CA ASP A 4 -9.46 -4.54 1.65
C ASP A 4 -9.67 -3.49 0.56
N ARG A 5 -10.89 -3.07 0.37
CA ARG A 5 -11.20 -2.09 -0.66
C ARG A 5 -10.57 -0.74 -0.35
N PHE A 6 -10.59 -0.34 0.92
CA PHE A 6 -9.99 0.91 1.33
C PHE A 6 -8.49 0.92 0.99
N LEU A 7 -7.79 -0.17 1.32
CA LEU A 7 -6.36 -0.23 1.06
C LEU A 7 -6.05 -0.26 -0.43
N ARG A 8 -6.84 -0.99 -1.21
CA ARG A 8 -6.64 -1.03 -2.65
C ARG A 8 -6.87 0.33 -3.28
N ASP A 9 -7.92 1.01 -2.87
CA ASP A 9 -8.23 2.33 -3.41
C ASP A 9 -7.16 3.34 -3.03
N LEU A 10 -6.69 3.28 -1.79
CA LEU A 10 -5.66 4.18 -1.32
C LEU A 10 -4.36 3.97 -2.09
N LEU A 11 -3.98 2.71 -2.30
CA LEU A 11 -2.78 2.41 -3.05
C LEU A 11 -2.87 2.95 -4.49
N THR A 12 -4.00 2.76 -5.13
CA THR A 12 -4.20 3.27 -6.48
C THR A 12 -4.10 4.78 -6.52
N GLU A 13 -4.56 5.43 -5.47
CA GLU A 13 -4.53 6.88 -5.40
C GLU A 13 -3.09 7.40 -5.26
N ILE A 14 -2.29 6.75 -4.44
CA ILE A 14 -0.94 7.23 -4.17
C ILE A 14 0.08 6.73 -5.18
N GLU A 15 -0.16 5.61 -5.82
CA GLU A 15 0.73 5.07 -6.82
C GLU A 15 -0.06 4.24 -7.84
N PRO A 16 -0.55 4.87 -8.90
CA PRO A 16 -1.39 4.17 -9.88
C PRO A 16 -0.70 3.01 -10.60
N ASN A 17 0.64 2.98 -10.57
CA ASN A 17 1.37 1.91 -11.25
C ASN A 17 1.62 0.70 -10.36
N ALA A 18 1.09 0.71 -9.16
CA ALA A 18 1.20 -0.42 -8.24
C ALA A 18 -0.19 -0.96 -7.96
N THR A 19 -0.25 -2.26 -7.69
CA THR A 19 -1.52 -2.94 -7.43
C THR A 19 -1.36 -3.85 -6.23
N ALA A 20 -2.34 -3.89 -5.37
CA ALA A 20 -2.37 -4.84 -4.27
C ALA A 20 -2.78 -6.18 -4.82
N VAL A 21 -1.85 -7.12 -4.83
CA VAL A 21 -2.10 -8.47 -5.33
C VAL A 21 -2.91 -9.27 -4.33
N SER A 22 -2.61 -9.12 -3.06
CA SER A 22 -3.38 -9.78 -2.02
C SER A 22 -3.33 -8.96 -0.74
N ILE A 23 -4.38 -9.07 0.04
CA ILE A 23 -4.47 -8.41 1.34
C ILE A 23 -4.99 -9.46 2.29
N GLU A 24 -4.15 -9.85 3.27
CA GLU A 24 -4.52 -10.84 4.24
C GLU A 24 -4.72 -10.19 5.59
N GLU A 25 -5.84 -10.45 6.21
CA GLU A 25 -6.09 -9.95 7.55
C GLU A 25 -5.51 -10.93 8.54
N ARG A 26 -4.57 -10.46 9.34
CA ARG A 26 -3.98 -11.26 10.39
C ARG A 26 -4.47 -10.75 11.72
N GLN A 27 -4.03 -11.39 12.79
CA GLN A 27 -4.54 -11.07 14.10
C GLN A 27 -4.42 -9.59 14.46
N ASN A 28 -3.27 -9.01 14.26
CA ASN A 28 -3.04 -7.63 14.62
C ASN A 28 -2.68 -6.72 13.44
N ALA A 29 -2.71 -7.25 12.25
CA ALA A 29 -2.20 -6.48 11.11
C ALA A 29 -2.81 -6.98 9.80
N TYR A 30 -2.73 -6.13 8.77
CA TYR A 30 -3.02 -6.55 7.42
C TYR A 30 -1.70 -6.74 6.70
N HIS A 31 -1.55 -7.87 6.02
CA HIS A 31 -0.39 -8.13 5.19
C HIS A 31 -0.77 -7.85 3.75
N VAL A 32 -0.09 -6.91 3.12
CA VAL A 32 -0.41 -6.49 1.77
C VAL A 32 0.75 -6.85 0.86
N SER A 33 0.44 -7.57 -0.22
CA SER A 33 1.42 -7.89 -1.25
C SER A 33 1.16 -6.94 -2.42
N VAL A 34 2.19 -6.24 -2.85
CA VAL A 34 2.08 -5.19 -3.86
C VAL A 34 2.95 -5.55 -5.05
N ALA A 35 2.41 -5.44 -6.24
CA ALA A 35 3.15 -5.63 -7.47
C ALA A 35 3.10 -4.35 -8.28
N GLY A 36 4.06 -4.15 -9.14
CA GLY A 36 4.13 -2.96 -9.97
C GLY A 36 4.76 -3.28 -11.32
N THR A 37 5.59 -2.38 -11.82
CA THR A 37 6.13 -2.48 -13.16
C THR A 37 7.41 -3.27 -13.25
N THR A 38 8.02 -3.61 -12.12
CA THR A 38 9.33 -4.29 -12.13
C THR A 38 9.23 -5.80 -12.19
N GLY A 39 8.04 -6.36 -11.98
CA GLY A 39 7.89 -7.80 -11.89
C GLY A 39 8.19 -8.37 -10.52
N VAL A 40 8.52 -7.52 -9.58
CA VAL A 40 8.82 -7.93 -8.21
C VAL A 40 7.59 -7.69 -7.36
N VAL A 41 7.38 -8.53 -6.35
CA VAL A 41 6.29 -8.35 -5.40
C VAL A 41 6.91 -8.00 -4.05
N ALA A 42 6.44 -6.92 -3.46
CA ALA A 42 6.87 -6.49 -2.14
C ALA A 42 5.75 -6.71 -1.15
N GLU A 43 6.11 -6.97 0.10
CA GLU A 43 5.11 -7.15 1.14
C GLU A 43 5.25 -6.08 2.20
N CYS A 44 4.15 -5.59 2.69
CA CYS A 44 4.15 -4.66 3.81
C CYS A 44 3.08 -5.05 4.81
N GLU A 45 3.27 -4.59 6.03
CA GLU A 45 2.38 -4.92 7.12
C GLU A 45 1.85 -3.64 7.70
N LEU A 46 0.56 -3.58 7.92
CA LEU A 46 -0.11 -2.39 8.44
C LEU A 46 -0.88 -2.78 9.70
N PRO A 47 -0.69 -2.07 10.81
CA PRO A 47 -1.44 -2.38 12.03
C PRO A 47 -2.94 -2.24 11.80
N ARG A 48 -3.70 -3.19 12.30
CA ARG A 48 -5.15 -3.18 12.10
C ARG A 48 -5.79 -1.93 12.67
N ASP A 49 -5.35 -1.51 13.85
CA ASP A 49 -5.92 -0.33 14.48
C ASP A 49 -5.67 0.92 13.66
N GLU A 50 -4.50 1.00 13.06
CA GLU A 50 -4.17 2.16 12.25
C GLU A 50 -4.98 2.19 10.97
N VAL A 51 -5.19 1.04 10.35
CA VAL A 51 -6.02 0.95 9.16
C VAL A 51 -7.46 1.33 9.48
N ALA A 52 -7.97 0.85 10.62
CA ALA A 52 -9.32 1.20 11.02
C ALA A 52 -9.46 2.69 11.24
N ALA A 53 -8.50 3.31 11.93
CA ALA A 53 -8.55 4.74 12.18
C ALA A 53 -8.38 5.55 10.89
N ALA A 54 -7.59 5.03 9.96
CA ALA A 54 -7.32 5.71 8.70
C ALA A 54 -8.58 5.90 7.85
N GLN A 55 -9.58 5.06 8.07
CA GLN A 55 -10.81 5.18 7.31
C GLN A 55 -11.66 6.35 7.76
N HIS A 56 -11.32 6.95 8.91
CA HIS A 56 -12.11 8.04 9.48
C HIS A 56 -11.30 9.28 9.80
N THR A 57 -9.98 9.19 9.85
CA THR A 57 -9.14 10.27 10.33
C THR A 57 -7.94 10.47 9.40
N ASP A 58 -7.62 11.71 9.11
CA ASP A 58 -6.57 12.03 8.14
C ASP A 58 -5.17 11.64 8.58
N GLU A 59 -4.85 11.83 9.84
CA GLU A 59 -3.49 11.56 10.28
C GLU A 59 -3.11 10.09 10.18
N PRO A 60 -3.92 9.16 10.69
CA PRO A 60 -3.63 7.75 10.47
C PRO A 60 -3.63 7.39 8.99
N ARG A 61 -4.49 8.03 8.20
CA ARG A 61 -4.52 7.77 6.77
C ARG A 61 -3.20 8.12 6.12
N ARG A 62 -2.57 9.23 6.53
CA ARG A 62 -1.27 9.59 5.99
C ARG A 62 -0.21 8.58 6.35
N ARG A 63 -0.25 8.06 7.58
CA ARG A 63 0.73 7.06 8.00
C ARG A 63 0.59 5.78 7.19
N VAL A 64 -0.65 5.33 6.99
CA VAL A 64 -0.91 4.15 6.18
C VAL A 64 -0.45 4.40 4.75
N ALA A 65 -0.76 5.57 4.20
CA ALA A 65 -0.35 5.91 2.85
C ALA A 65 1.17 5.93 2.71
N THR A 66 1.88 6.41 3.73
CA THR A 66 3.34 6.43 3.69
C THR A 66 3.92 5.03 3.62
N VAL A 67 3.37 4.10 4.40
CA VAL A 67 3.84 2.71 4.37
C VAL A 67 3.54 2.07 3.01
N LEU A 68 2.34 2.28 2.51
CA LEU A 68 1.98 1.74 1.19
C LEU A 68 2.86 2.34 0.09
N LYS A 69 3.16 3.62 0.18
CA LYS A 69 3.99 4.28 -0.83
C LYS A 69 5.40 3.69 -0.83
N ARG A 70 5.97 3.43 0.33
CA ARG A 70 7.27 2.82 0.40
C ARG A 70 7.26 1.42 -0.21
N CYS A 71 6.21 0.67 0.08
CA CYS A 71 6.06 -0.66 -0.47
C CYS A 71 5.97 -0.59 -1.99
N ALA A 72 5.19 0.36 -2.49
CA ALA A 72 5.01 0.53 -3.92
C ALA A 72 6.29 0.98 -4.61
N ASP A 73 7.07 1.83 -3.96
CA ASP A 73 8.31 2.31 -4.53
C ASP A 73 9.29 1.18 -4.81
N ASP A 74 9.19 0.09 -4.06
CA ASP A 74 10.08 -1.06 -4.26
C ASP A 74 9.72 -1.85 -5.51
N VAL A 75 8.51 -1.69 -6.02
CA VAL A 75 8.04 -2.50 -7.15
C VAL A 75 7.73 -1.68 -8.40
N VAL A 76 7.83 -0.37 -8.31
CA VAL A 76 7.61 0.49 -9.48
C VAL A 76 8.93 1.04 -9.95
N ALA A 77 9.21 0.87 -11.22
CA ALA A 77 10.47 1.36 -11.77
C ALA A 77 10.51 2.88 -11.68
N PRO A 78 11.66 3.44 -11.31
CA PRO A 78 11.77 4.89 -11.20
C PRO A 78 11.55 5.55 -12.56
N VAL A 79 10.65 6.50 -12.57
CA VAL A 79 10.34 7.18 -13.79
C VAL A 79 11.29 8.34 -13.95
N GLY A 80 11.81 8.49 -15.10
CA GLY A 80 12.69 9.59 -15.35
C GLY A 80 14.07 9.41 -14.83
N ASP A 81 14.33 8.29 -14.35
CA ASP A 81 15.57 8.06 -13.76
C ASP A 81 16.52 8.06 -14.83
N GLY A 82 16.07 7.74 -15.82
CA GLY A 82 16.85 7.80 -16.88
C GLY A 82 18.28 7.78 -16.84
N ARG A 83 18.82 7.87 -16.01
CA ARG A 83 20.02 7.92 -15.93
C ARG A 83 20.44 6.88 -16.23
N ALA A 84 20.14 6.54 -16.43
CA ALA A 84 20.64 5.46 -16.80
C ALA A 84 21.72 5.35 -16.74
#